data_ea755e3916f959af99f7c3064a5e1e47
#
_entry.id   ea755e3916f959af99f7c3064a5e1e47
#
_cell.length_a   1.000
_cell.length_b   1.000
_cell.length_c   1.000
_cell.angle_alpha   90.00
_cell.angle_beta   90.00
_cell.angle_gamma   90.00
#
_symmetry.space_group_name_H-M   'P 1'
#
loop_
_entity.id
_entity.type
_entity.pdbx_description
1 polymer ?
#
loop_
_entity_poly.entity_id
_entity_poly.type
_entity_poly.pdbx_seq_one_letter_code
_entity_poly.pdbx_strand_id
1 'polypeptide(L)'
;MLELVGVRHRYNGRVVLDIARFAVSPGAGVAIVGANGSGKSTLLRLLALLERPSEGEVRLGGVVVAGGNTPRAGAGPRRRITLVEQRPVLLRGTVRENLEFGLQVRGVRRAEVNTRVDTVATRLGITPLLRRRRHELSDGEVQRVAVARALAVEPDVLLLDEPASSADRAAAQTLYRALAEERARRPLAVCLASHQLEDAYRWADDVRALAEGRLSPVTPENLFRVDLPASASDGDLKHVRVGSIEIAATTDKTGPAILAVPPTDIFVSREPLASSARNVFMGRVTRLTHHRPGAVHVTADVGVELVAVVTEEAARDLGLTPGGPVVFSFKASAVRVF
;
A
#
# COMPACT_ATOMS: atom_id res chain seq x y z
N MET A 1 -4.12 -17.39 -1.46
CA MET A 1 -4.35 -16.39 -0.39
C MET A 1 -3.26 -16.57 0.67
N LEU A 2 -2.60 -15.51 1.06
CA LEU A 2 -1.65 -15.45 2.19
C LEU A 2 -2.29 -14.64 3.31
N GLU A 3 -2.31 -15.17 4.54
CA GLU A 3 -3.03 -14.56 5.67
C GLU A 3 -2.23 -14.56 6.95
N LEU A 4 -2.45 -13.53 7.77
CA LEU A 4 -2.14 -13.48 9.19
C LEU A 4 -3.44 -13.61 9.98
N VAL A 5 -3.48 -14.45 11.02
CA VAL A 5 -4.66 -14.67 11.87
C VAL A 5 -4.24 -14.60 13.34
N GLY A 6 -4.80 -13.63 14.07
CA GLY A 6 -4.55 -13.42 15.49
C GLY A 6 -3.08 -13.19 15.83
N VAL A 7 -2.34 -12.53 14.92
CA VAL A 7 -0.88 -12.39 15.03
C VAL A 7 -0.53 -11.31 16.03
N ARG A 8 0.22 -11.68 17.06
CA ARG A 8 0.99 -10.77 17.91
C ARG A 8 2.47 -11.11 17.81
N HIS A 9 3.29 -10.09 17.57
CA HIS A 9 4.73 -10.27 17.46
C HIS A 9 5.48 -9.31 18.37
N ARG A 10 6.55 -9.83 19.01
CA ARG A 10 7.33 -9.12 20.04
C ARG A 10 8.81 -9.15 19.69
N TYR A 11 9.48 -8.02 19.86
CA TYR A 11 10.94 -7.95 19.96
C TYR A 11 11.31 -7.53 21.38
N ASN A 12 12.17 -8.30 22.04
CA ASN A 12 12.63 -8.02 23.41
C ASN A 12 11.48 -7.70 24.38
N GLY A 13 10.39 -8.47 24.32
CA GLY A 13 9.21 -8.29 25.16
C GLY A 13 8.22 -7.19 24.71
N ARG A 14 8.65 -6.24 23.87
CA ARG A 14 7.78 -5.18 23.36
C ARG A 14 6.95 -5.67 22.17
N VAL A 15 5.65 -5.46 22.24
CA VAL A 15 4.74 -5.74 21.11
C VAL A 15 5.02 -4.76 19.98
N VAL A 16 5.33 -5.28 18.79
CA VAL A 16 5.58 -4.49 17.56
C VAL A 16 4.49 -4.67 16.53
N LEU A 17 3.73 -5.78 16.61
CA LEU A 17 2.54 -6.03 15.80
C LEU A 17 1.45 -6.68 16.65
N ASP A 18 0.21 -6.25 16.43
CA ASP A 18 -1.01 -6.80 17.01
C ASP A 18 -2.11 -6.73 15.93
N ILE A 19 -2.24 -7.82 15.17
CA ILE A 19 -3.07 -7.88 13.96
C ILE A 19 -4.07 -9.01 14.09
N ALA A 20 -5.34 -8.66 14.23
CA ALA A 20 -6.42 -9.65 14.31
C ALA A 20 -6.53 -10.48 13.01
N ARG A 21 -6.53 -9.81 11.88
CA ARG A 21 -6.53 -10.47 10.56
C ARG A 21 -5.97 -9.55 9.49
N PHE A 22 -5.16 -10.13 8.59
CA PHE A 22 -4.70 -9.49 7.35
C PHE A 22 -4.61 -10.55 6.26
N ALA A 23 -5.01 -10.21 5.04
CA ALA A 23 -4.98 -11.16 3.93
C ALA A 23 -4.58 -10.49 2.62
N VAL A 24 -3.84 -11.22 1.78
CA VAL A 24 -3.53 -10.87 0.40
C VAL A 24 -4.07 -11.99 -0.50
N SER A 25 -5.10 -11.68 -1.28
CA SER A 25 -5.74 -12.64 -2.19
C SER A 25 -4.92 -12.85 -3.46
N PRO A 26 -5.04 -14.00 -4.13
CA PRO A 26 -4.42 -14.19 -5.45
C PRO A 26 -4.88 -13.10 -6.43
N GLY A 27 -3.95 -12.54 -7.18
CA GLY A 27 -4.20 -11.45 -8.14
C GLY A 27 -4.41 -10.07 -7.51
N ALA A 28 -4.55 -9.96 -6.19
CA ALA A 28 -4.76 -8.68 -5.53
C ALA A 28 -3.43 -7.90 -5.34
N GLY A 29 -3.52 -6.58 -5.43
CA GLY A 29 -2.49 -5.63 -5.03
C GLY A 29 -2.89 -4.92 -3.74
N VAL A 30 -2.18 -5.16 -2.66
CA VAL A 30 -2.42 -4.52 -1.36
C VAL A 30 -1.25 -3.63 -1.01
N ALA A 31 -1.53 -2.40 -0.59
CA ALA A 31 -0.51 -1.50 -0.05
C ALA A 31 -0.69 -1.32 1.47
N ILE A 32 0.42 -1.41 2.20
CA ILE A 32 0.51 -1.08 3.62
C ILE A 32 1.20 0.27 3.74
N VAL A 33 0.49 1.25 4.26
CA VAL A 33 1.03 2.60 4.48
C VAL A 33 1.15 2.90 5.96
N GLY A 34 2.09 3.74 6.32
CA GLY A 34 2.31 4.13 7.73
C GLY A 34 3.67 4.76 7.95
N ALA A 35 3.82 5.43 9.09
CA ALA A 35 5.06 6.09 9.48
C ALA A 35 6.22 5.08 9.62
N ASN A 36 7.45 5.60 9.62
CA ASN A 36 8.61 4.79 9.97
C ASN A 36 8.48 4.22 11.38
N GLY A 37 8.84 2.95 11.56
CA GLY A 37 8.69 2.25 12.85
C GLY A 37 7.26 1.74 13.15
N SER A 38 6.28 1.90 12.25
CA SER A 38 4.92 1.39 12.47
C SER A 38 4.78 -0.14 12.42
N GLY A 39 5.83 -0.86 11.97
CA GLY A 39 5.84 -2.33 11.88
C GLY A 39 5.70 -2.90 10.46
N LYS A 40 5.71 -2.08 9.39
CA LYS A 40 5.53 -2.52 8.00
C LYS A 40 6.52 -3.62 7.58
N SER A 41 7.81 -3.39 7.78
CA SER A 41 8.86 -4.38 7.45
C SER A 41 8.72 -5.66 8.26
N THR A 42 8.35 -5.56 9.55
CA THR A 42 8.09 -6.73 10.40
C THR A 42 6.90 -7.54 9.88
N LEU A 43 5.82 -6.87 9.47
CA LEU A 43 4.66 -7.51 8.87
C LEU A 43 5.05 -8.25 7.58
N LEU A 44 5.82 -7.62 6.70
CA LEU A 44 6.30 -8.26 5.47
C LEU A 44 7.22 -9.47 5.76
N ARG A 45 8.10 -9.40 6.77
CA ARG A 45 8.97 -10.52 7.17
C ARG A 45 8.20 -11.71 7.73
N LEU A 46 7.14 -11.47 8.49
CA LEU A 46 6.23 -12.53 8.94
C LEU A 46 5.52 -13.18 7.77
N LEU A 47 4.96 -12.39 6.84
CA LEU A 47 4.35 -12.88 5.60
C LEU A 47 5.33 -13.66 4.72
N ALA A 48 6.60 -13.23 4.66
CA ALA A 48 7.68 -13.90 3.93
C ALA A 48 8.16 -15.20 4.60
N LEU A 49 7.63 -15.54 5.78
CA LEU A 49 8.08 -16.67 6.59
C LEU A 49 9.57 -16.60 7.01
N LEU A 50 10.12 -15.37 7.00
CA LEU A 50 11.49 -15.10 7.49
C LEU A 50 11.50 -15.08 9.02
N GLU A 51 10.45 -14.53 9.59
CA GLU A 51 10.21 -14.51 11.03
C GLU A 51 8.97 -15.33 11.39
N ARG A 52 8.88 -15.72 12.65
CA ARG A 52 7.75 -16.46 13.19
C ARG A 52 6.97 -15.54 14.12
N PRO A 53 5.63 -15.49 14.04
CA PRO A 53 4.86 -14.70 14.99
C PRO A 53 5.03 -15.25 16.41
N SER A 54 5.04 -14.37 17.41
CA SER A 54 5.09 -14.77 18.83
C SER A 54 3.80 -15.47 19.25
N GLU A 55 2.66 -15.01 18.71
CA GLU A 55 1.32 -15.58 18.91
C GLU A 55 0.58 -15.52 17.57
N GLY A 56 -0.41 -16.40 17.40
CA GLY A 56 -1.17 -16.47 16.15
C GLY A 56 -0.47 -17.25 15.04
N GLU A 57 -0.91 -17.10 13.81
CA GLU A 57 -0.45 -17.94 12.71
C GLU A 57 -0.42 -17.24 11.36
N VAL A 58 0.45 -17.73 10.47
CA VAL A 58 0.51 -17.40 9.04
C VAL A 58 -0.05 -18.57 8.27
N ARG A 59 -0.99 -18.30 7.35
CA ARG A 59 -1.61 -19.29 6.47
C ARG A 59 -1.31 -19.00 5.01
N LEU A 60 -1.04 -20.06 4.24
CA LEU A 60 -0.90 -20.00 2.79
C LEU A 60 -1.87 -21.00 2.15
N GLY A 61 -2.83 -20.50 1.37
CA GLY A 61 -3.88 -21.33 0.78
C GLY A 61 -4.76 -22.04 1.83
N GLY A 62 -5.00 -21.40 2.98
CA GLY A 62 -5.76 -21.96 4.10
C GLY A 62 -4.95 -22.87 5.04
N VAL A 63 -3.74 -23.27 4.65
CA VAL A 63 -2.87 -24.14 5.46
C VAL A 63 -1.97 -23.30 6.35
N VAL A 64 -1.86 -23.63 7.64
CA VAL A 64 -0.93 -22.99 8.58
C VAL A 64 0.51 -23.33 8.19
N VAL A 65 1.31 -22.30 7.91
CA VAL A 65 2.71 -22.45 7.48
C VAL A 65 3.70 -21.88 8.50
N ALA A 66 3.26 -21.06 9.44
CA ALA A 66 4.05 -20.61 10.57
C ALA A 66 3.14 -20.19 11.74
N GLY A 67 3.61 -20.33 12.99
CA GLY A 67 2.89 -20.00 14.22
C GLY A 67 2.39 -21.22 14.98
N GLY A 68 1.89 -21.00 16.22
CA GLY A 68 1.45 -22.08 17.11
C GLY A 68 2.51 -23.16 17.29
N ASN A 69 2.08 -24.43 17.28
CA ASN A 69 2.96 -25.62 17.37
C ASN A 69 3.44 -26.11 15.98
N THR A 70 3.18 -25.35 14.91
CA THR A 70 3.59 -25.76 13.56
C THR A 70 5.11 -25.76 13.43
N PRO A 71 5.75 -26.79 12.85
CA PRO A 71 7.18 -26.76 12.52
C PRO A 71 7.51 -25.55 11.62
N ARG A 72 8.79 -25.14 11.63
CA ARG A 72 9.23 -24.07 10.73
C ARG A 72 8.87 -24.41 9.28
N ALA A 73 8.31 -23.45 8.54
CA ALA A 73 7.93 -23.66 7.15
C ALA A 73 9.06 -24.30 6.33
N GLY A 74 8.77 -25.41 5.68
CA GLY A 74 9.69 -26.06 4.76
C GLY A 74 9.98 -25.23 3.51
N ALA A 75 10.79 -25.77 2.60
CA ALA A 75 11.14 -25.08 1.35
C ALA A 75 9.93 -24.82 0.42
N GLY A 76 8.91 -25.68 0.44
CA GLY A 76 7.72 -25.56 -0.41
C GLY A 76 6.99 -24.23 -0.27
N PRO A 77 6.44 -23.90 0.92
CA PRO A 77 5.78 -22.60 1.15
C PRO A 77 6.69 -21.40 0.89
N ARG A 78 7.96 -21.47 1.30
CA ARG A 78 8.92 -20.38 1.10
C ARG A 78 9.24 -20.11 -0.35
N ARG A 79 9.25 -21.12 -1.22
CA ARG A 79 9.47 -20.93 -2.66
C ARG A 79 8.32 -20.20 -3.35
N ARG A 80 7.12 -20.19 -2.76
CA ARG A 80 5.93 -19.53 -3.28
C ARG A 80 5.86 -18.04 -2.94
N ILE A 81 6.65 -17.58 -1.96
CA ILE A 81 6.67 -16.21 -1.46
C ILE A 81 8.05 -15.62 -1.68
N THR A 82 8.12 -14.41 -2.21
CA THR A 82 9.38 -13.67 -2.36
C THR A 82 9.25 -12.29 -1.77
N LEU A 83 10.24 -11.90 -0.95
CA LEU A 83 10.36 -10.55 -0.38
C LEU A 83 11.52 -9.81 -1.06
N VAL A 84 11.27 -8.57 -1.44
CA VAL A 84 12.30 -7.58 -1.77
C VAL A 84 12.33 -6.57 -0.64
N GLU A 85 13.44 -6.51 0.08
CA GLU A 85 13.64 -5.58 1.18
C GLU A 85 13.95 -4.17 0.66
N GLN A 86 13.77 -3.16 1.51
CA GLN A 86 14.05 -1.75 1.21
C GLN A 86 15.49 -1.51 0.74
N ARG A 87 16.46 -2.24 1.29
CA ARG A 87 17.87 -2.22 0.87
C ARG A 87 18.28 -3.60 0.39
N PRO A 88 17.96 -3.93 -0.87
CA PRO A 88 18.21 -5.28 -1.35
C PRO A 88 19.70 -5.52 -1.57
N VAL A 89 20.15 -6.71 -1.15
CA VAL A 89 21.50 -7.18 -1.39
C VAL A 89 21.56 -7.98 -2.69
N LEU A 90 22.46 -7.60 -3.58
CA LEU A 90 22.79 -8.38 -4.77
C LEU A 90 23.95 -9.34 -4.45
N LEU A 91 23.91 -10.51 -5.05
CA LEU A 91 24.96 -11.50 -4.98
C LEU A 91 26.21 -11.01 -5.74
N ARG A 92 27.37 -11.56 -5.42
CA ARG A 92 28.59 -11.31 -6.20
C ARG A 92 28.39 -11.80 -7.63
N GLY A 93 28.81 -10.99 -8.61
CA GLY A 93 28.61 -11.29 -10.03
C GLY A 93 27.85 -10.19 -10.76
N THR A 94 27.45 -10.50 -11.97
CA THR A 94 26.68 -9.62 -12.86
C THR A 94 25.19 -9.57 -12.50
N VAL A 95 24.48 -8.61 -13.05
CA VAL A 95 23.01 -8.55 -12.96
C VAL A 95 22.37 -9.82 -13.51
N ARG A 96 22.83 -10.32 -14.68
CA ARG A 96 22.32 -11.56 -15.26
C ARG A 96 22.47 -12.73 -14.31
N GLU A 97 23.64 -12.94 -13.73
CA GLU A 97 23.88 -14.02 -12.75
C GLU A 97 22.99 -13.90 -11.52
N ASN A 98 22.70 -12.68 -11.08
CA ASN A 98 21.73 -12.44 -9.99
C ASN A 98 20.31 -12.88 -10.34
N LEU A 99 19.84 -12.63 -11.56
CA LEU A 99 18.52 -13.07 -12.02
C LEU A 99 18.45 -14.59 -12.20
N GLU A 100 19.52 -15.20 -12.74
CA GLU A 100 19.62 -16.64 -12.99
C GLU A 100 19.66 -17.47 -11.71
N PHE A 101 20.30 -16.96 -10.66
CA PHE A 101 20.57 -17.69 -9.42
C PHE A 101 19.32 -18.36 -8.83
N GLY A 102 18.24 -17.60 -8.66
CA GLY A 102 16.99 -18.14 -8.09
C GLY A 102 16.34 -19.21 -8.96
N LEU A 103 16.46 -19.11 -10.28
CA LEU A 103 15.95 -20.07 -11.24
C LEU A 103 16.79 -21.37 -11.22
N GLN A 104 18.12 -21.24 -11.16
CA GLN A 104 19.03 -22.38 -11.07
C GLN A 104 18.82 -23.18 -9.79
N VAL A 105 18.70 -22.50 -8.62
CA VAL A 105 18.40 -23.15 -7.32
C VAL A 105 17.06 -23.88 -7.35
N ARG A 106 16.12 -23.45 -8.20
CA ARG A 106 14.83 -24.11 -8.39
C ARG A 106 14.85 -25.23 -9.43
N GLY A 107 15.99 -25.48 -10.10
CA GLY A 107 16.16 -26.51 -11.11
C GLY A 107 15.51 -26.19 -12.45
N VAL A 108 15.30 -24.91 -12.78
CA VAL A 108 14.73 -24.47 -14.06
C VAL A 108 15.70 -24.78 -15.20
N ARG A 109 15.22 -25.30 -16.30
CA ARG A 109 16.04 -25.65 -17.47
C ARG A 109 16.71 -24.41 -18.07
N ARG A 110 17.95 -24.55 -18.53
CA ARG A 110 18.77 -23.41 -19.01
C ARG A 110 18.11 -22.59 -20.12
N ALA A 111 17.44 -23.24 -21.07
CA ALA A 111 16.71 -22.51 -22.13
C ALA A 111 15.61 -21.62 -21.57
N GLU A 112 14.88 -22.10 -20.59
CA GLU A 112 13.83 -21.35 -19.89
C GLU A 112 14.40 -20.24 -19.01
N VAL A 113 15.55 -20.48 -18.37
CA VAL A 113 16.27 -19.45 -17.59
C VAL A 113 16.56 -18.23 -18.45
N ASN A 114 17.14 -18.39 -19.63
CA ASN A 114 17.45 -17.31 -20.54
C ASN A 114 16.19 -16.51 -20.92
N THR A 115 15.12 -17.20 -21.32
CA THR A 115 13.84 -16.57 -21.70
C THR A 115 13.25 -15.75 -20.56
N ARG A 116 13.21 -16.30 -19.34
CA ARG A 116 12.66 -15.61 -18.18
C ARG A 116 13.50 -14.39 -17.80
N VAL A 117 14.84 -14.51 -17.79
CA VAL A 117 15.76 -13.41 -17.51
C VAL A 117 15.57 -12.28 -18.52
N ASP A 118 15.58 -12.57 -19.82
CA ASP A 118 15.45 -11.55 -20.86
C ASP A 118 14.07 -10.87 -20.81
N THR A 119 13.01 -11.64 -20.54
CA THR A 119 11.65 -11.10 -20.37
C THR A 119 11.55 -10.11 -19.21
N VAL A 120 11.99 -10.48 -18.02
CA VAL A 120 11.90 -9.58 -16.86
C VAL A 120 12.86 -8.39 -16.99
N ALA A 121 14.02 -8.58 -17.61
CA ALA A 121 14.97 -7.50 -17.86
C ALA A 121 14.39 -6.43 -18.81
N THR A 122 13.68 -6.85 -19.84
CA THR A 122 13.01 -5.95 -20.78
C THR A 122 11.88 -5.18 -20.09
N ARG A 123 11.01 -5.86 -19.34
CA ARG A 123 9.87 -5.24 -18.65
C ARG A 123 10.27 -4.19 -17.63
N LEU A 124 11.38 -4.42 -16.92
CA LEU A 124 11.89 -3.50 -15.91
C LEU A 124 12.93 -2.50 -16.45
N GLY A 125 13.20 -2.52 -17.77
CA GLY A 125 14.14 -1.61 -18.41
C GLY A 125 15.58 -1.78 -17.93
N ILE A 126 15.97 -3.00 -17.53
CA ILE A 126 17.32 -3.31 -17.04
C ILE A 126 18.18 -4.11 -18.02
N THR A 127 17.70 -4.33 -19.24
CA THR A 127 18.47 -5.04 -20.27
C THR A 127 19.88 -4.48 -20.47
N PRO A 128 20.11 -3.13 -20.49
CA PRO A 128 21.45 -2.56 -20.62
C PRO A 128 22.36 -2.83 -19.40
N LEU A 129 21.76 -3.22 -18.28
CA LEU A 129 22.48 -3.45 -17.01
C LEU A 129 22.93 -4.90 -16.84
N LEU A 130 22.46 -5.83 -17.67
CA LEU A 130 22.65 -7.29 -17.48
C LEU A 130 24.13 -7.70 -17.29
N ARG A 131 25.08 -6.99 -17.90
CA ARG A 131 26.51 -7.26 -17.79
C ARG A 131 27.19 -6.52 -16.64
N ARG A 132 26.53 -5.51 -16.04
CA ARG A 132 27.09 -4.72 -14.94
C ARG A 132 27.10 -5.51 -13.63
N ARG A 133 28.00 -5.09 -12.74
CA ARG A 133 28.11 -5.59 -11.36
C ARG A 133 27.52 -4.59 -10.38
N ARG A 134 27.28 -5.00 -9.13
CA ARG A 134 26.63 -4.16 -8.10
C ARG A 134 27.26 -2.78 -7.95
N HIS A 135 28.59 -2.68 -7.96
CA HIS A 135 29.30 -1.41 -7.76
C HIS A 135 29.21 -0.42 -8.95
N GLU A 136 28.67 -0.86 -10.08
CA GLU A 136 28.40 -0.05 -11.27
C GLU A 136 26.93 0.39 -11.36
N LEU A 137 26.12 0.08 -10.34
CA LEU A 137 24.69 0.36 -10.30
C LEU A 137 24.38 1.43 -9.26
N SER A 138 23.48 2.36 -9.60
CA SER A 138 22.82 3.23 -8.65
C SER A 138 21.88 2.45 -7.72
N ASP A 139 21.46 3.03 -6.60
CA ASP A 139 20.55 2.35 -5.68
C ASP A 139 19.19 2.09 -6.29
N GLY A 140 18.66 2.98 -7.15
CA GLY A 140 17.44 2.76 -7.91
C GLY A 140 17.56 1.62 -8.94
N GLU A 141 18.73 1.48 -9.59
CA GLU A 141 19.01 0.34 -10.49
C GLU A 141 19.10 -0.96 -9.71
N VAL A 142 19.72 -0.97 -8.53
CA VAL A 142 19.79 -2.14 -7.64
C VAL A 142 18.39 -2.57 -7.23
N GLN A 143 17.51 -1.64 -6.90
CA GLN A 143 16.13 -1.92 -6.54
C GLN A 143 15.38 -2.59 -7.70
N ARG A 144 15.48 -2.04 -8.92
CA ARG A 144 14.88 -2.64 -10.12
C ARG A 144 15.41 -4.04 -10.41
N VAL A 145 16.71 -4.25 -10.26
CA VAL A 145 17.37 -5.57 -10.41
C VAL A 145 16.84 -6.56 -9.36
N ALA A 146 16.67 -6.14 -8.12
CA ALA A 146 16.13 -6.98 -7.05
C ALA A 146 14.67 -7.39 -7.32
N VAL A 147 13.85 -6.46 -7.81
CA VAL A 147 12.47 -6.79 -8.23
C VAL A 147 12.47 -7.73 -9.45
N ALA A 148 13.34 -7.50 -10.43
CA ALA A 148 13.50 -8.41 -11.57
C ALA A 148 13.88 -9.83 -11.12
N ARG A 149 14.85 -9.95 -10.20
CA ARG A 149 15.25 -11.22 -9.59
C ARG A 149 14.07 -11.93 -8.91
N ALA A 150 13.25 -11.15 -8.20
CA ALA A 150 12.07 -11.67 -7.52
C ALA A 150 10.98 -12.14 -8.51
N LEU A 151 10.73 -11.40 -9.58
CA LEU A 151 9.75 -11.74 -10.60
C LEU A 151 10.20 -12.92 -11.48
N ALA A 152 11.50 -13.05 -11.77
CA ALA A 152 12.05 -14.12 -12.60
C ALA A 152 11.67 -15.51 -12.09
N VAL A 153 11.59 -15.69 -10.77
CA VAL A 153 11.24 -16.97 -10.14
C VAL A 153 9.73 -17.26 -10.10
N GLU A 154 8.90 -16.36 -10.62
CA GLU A 154 7.43 -16.46 -10.70
C GLU A 154 6.78 -16.88 -9.37
N PRO A 155 6.96 -16.08 -8.28
CA PRO A 155 6.35 -16.40 -7.00
C PRO A 155 4.83 -16.27 -7.06
N ASP A 156 4.08 -16.97 -6.20
CA ASP A 156 2.64 -16.77 -6.05
C ASP A 156 2.34 -15.46 -5.32
N VAL A 157 3.25 -15.07 -4.41
CA VAL A 157 3.16 -13.85 -3.60
C VAL A 157 4.46 -13.07 -3.67
N LEU A 158 4.38 -11.82 -4.05
CA LEU A 158 5.48 -10.87 -4.05
C LEU A 158 5.26 -9.82 -2.96
N LEU A 159 6.22 -9.70 -2.06
CA LEU A 159 6.25 -8.74 -0.98
C LEU A 159 7.33 -7.70 -1.27
N LEU A 160 7.01 -6.42 -1.15
CA LEU A 160 7.90 -5.32 -1.51
C LEU A 160 7.97 -4.32 -0.36
N ASP A 161 9.15 -4.09 0.17
CA ASP A 161 9.38 -3.09 1.22
C ASP A 161 9.97 -1.84 0.58
N GLU A 162 9.18 -0.75 0.53
CA GLU A 162 9.58 0.56 -0.02
C GLU A 162 10.21 0.48 -1.45
N PRO A 163 9.56 -0.19 -2.43
CA PRO A 163 10.21 -0.56 -3.69
C PRO A 163 10.57 0.62 -4.62
N ALA A 164 10.00 1.80 -4.38
CA ALA A 164 10.27 3.00 -5.17
C ALA A 164 10.97 4.12 -4.38
N SER A 165 11.38 3.88 -3.13
CA SER A 165 11.93 4.93 -2.25
C SER A 165 13.21 5.60 -2.76
N SER A 166 14.01 4.89 -3.57
CA SER A 166 15.27 5.39 -4.17
C SER A 166 15.17 5.59 -5.69
N ALA A 167 13.95 5.47 -6.26
CA ALA A 167 13.72 5.59 -7.68
C ALA A 167 13.26 7.02 -8.05
N ASP A 168 13.69 7.51 -9.21
CA ASP A 168 13.04 8.66 -9.81
C ASP A 168 11.60 8.29 -10.28
N ARG A 169 10.82 9.31 -10.62
CA ARG A 169 9.42 9.13 -11.02
C ARG A 169 9.24 8.17 -12.21
N ALA A 170 10.14 8.23 -13.20
CA ALA A 170 10.06 7.38 -14.40
C ALA A 170 10.38 5.92 -14.07
N ALA A 171 11.39 5.69 -13.21
CA ALA A 171 11.74 4.35 -12.73
C ALA A 171 10.62 3.75 -11.86
N ALA A 172 10.01 4.55 -10.97
CA ALA A 172 8.86 4.12 -10.18
C ALA A 172 7.66 3.73 -11.08
N GLN A 173 7.33 4.54 -12.09
CA GLN A 173 6.28 4.23 -13.05
C GLN A 173 6.55 2.93 -13.82
N THR A 174 7.81 2.72 -14.25
CA THR A 174 8.21 1.48 -14.95
C THR A 174 8.03 0.26 -14.05
N LEU A 175 8.41 0.36 -12.77
CA LEU A 175 8.22 -0.69 -11.78
C LEU A 175 6.74 -1.03 -11.60
N TYR A 176 5.90 -0.03 -11.33
CA TYR A 176 4.47 -0.26 -11.06
C TYR A 176 3.73 -0.78 -12.30
N ARG A 177 4.10 -0.33 -13.51
CA ARG A 177 3.58 -0.89 -14.75
C ARG A 177 3.96 -2.36 -14.91
N ALA A 178 5.22 -2.73 -14.69
CA ALA A 178 5.66 -4.12 -14.78
C ALA A 178 4.93 -5.03 -13.77
N LEU A 179 4.64 -4.54 -12.55
CA LEU A 179 3.84 -5.26 -11.56
C LEU A 179 2.38 -5.43 -12.01
N ALA A 180 1.77 -4.40 -12.60
CA ALA A 180 0.41 -4.46 -13.13
C ALA A 180 0.29 -5.45 -14.29
N GLU A 181 1.23 -5.42 -15.23
CA GLU A 181 1.32 -6.37 -16.35
C GLU A 181 1.47 -7.82 -15.86
N GLU A 182 2.30 -8.04 -14.83
CA GLU A 182 2.51 -9.37 -14.28
C GLU A 182 1.25 -9.89 -13.56
N ARG A 183 0.52 -9.04 -12.85
CA ARG A 183 -0.76 -9.38 -12.23
C ARG A 183 -1.85 -9.66 -13.26
N ALA A 184 -1.85 -8.96 -14.40
CA ALA A 184 -2.77 -9.23 -15.50
C ALA A 184 -2.49 -10.58 -16.19
N ARG A 185 -1.20 -11.01 -16.22
CA ARG A 185 -0.77 -12.26 -16.85
C ARG A 185 -1.06 -13.51 -16.00
N ARG A 186 -0.97 -13.40 -14.69
CA ARG A 186 -1.15 -14.51 -13.74
C ARG A 186 -1.67 -14.01 -12.38
N PRO A 187 -2.26 -14.88 -11.54
CA PRO A 187 -2.83 -14.51 -10.26
C PRO A 187 -1.74 -14.19 -9.21
N LEU A 188 -0.79 -13.30 -9.54
CA LEU A 188 0.23 -12.84 -8.62
C LEU A 188 -0.40 -11.98 -7.54
N ALA A 189 -0.31 -12.41 -6.29
CA ALA A 189 -0.63 -11.59 -5.13
C ALA A 189 0.56 -10.66 -4.85
N VAL A 190 0.32 -9.36 -4.69
CA VAL A 190 1.39 -8.42 -4.35
C VAL A 190 1.00 -7.62 -3.11
N CYS A 191 1.92 -7.56 -2.14
CA CYS A 191 1.78 -6.69 -0.99
C CYS A 191 3.00 -5.77 -0.93
N LEU A 192 2.78 -4.45 -0.99
CA LEU A 192 3.84 -3.47 -0.85
C LEU A 192 3.68 -2.66 0.44
N ALA A 193 4.78 -2.36 1.09
CA ALA A 193 4.85 -1.37 2.14
C ALA A 193 5.40 -0.06 1.57
N SER A 194 4.76 1.06 1.86
CA SER A 194 5.23 2.38 1.46
C SER A 194 4.88 3.43 2.51
N HIS A 195 5.70 4.47 2.59
CA HIS A 195 5.36 5.71 3.29
C HIS A 195 4.83 6.77 2.31
N GLN A 196 4.93 6.52 0.99
CA GLN A 196 4.43 7.39 -0.08
C GLN A 196 3.01 6.97 -0.44
N LEU A 197 2.03 7.75 0.00
CA LEU A 197 0.62 7.48 -0.20
C LEU A 197 0.24 7.51 -1.70
N GLU A 198 0.82 8.45 -2.45
CA GLU A 198 0.55 8.61 -3.88
C GLU A 198 0.76 7.31 -4.66
N ASP A 199 1.93 6.69 -4.48
CA ASP A 199 2.27 5.44 -5.17
C ASP A 199 1.39 4.28 -4.73
N ALA A 200 1.11 4.19 -3.42
CA ALA A 200 0.26 3.17 -2.86
C ALA A 200 -1.15 3.22 -3.49
N TYR A 201 -1.72 4.41 -3.59
CA TYR A 201 -3.08 4.58 -4.10
C TYR A 201 -3.21 4.39 -5.61
N ARG A 202 -2.20 4.80 -6.37
CA ARG A 202 -2.20 4.59 -7.83
C ARG A 202 -2.14 3.13 -8.21
N TRP A 203 -1.44 2.35 -7.41
CA TRP A 203 -1.10 0.99 -7.77
C TRP A 203 -1.96 -0.08 -7.11
N ALA A 204 -2.31 0.08 -5.82
CA ALA A 204 -3.01 -0.95 -5.04
C ALA A 204 -4.52 -0.94 -5.27
N ASP A 205 -5.12 -2.13 -5.18
CA ASP A 205 -6.57 -2.31 -5.17
C ASP A 205 -7.13 -2.00 -3.77
N ASP A 206 -6.33 -2.27 -2.73
CA ASP A 206 -6.66 -2.06 -1.33
C ASP A 206 -5.48 -1.41 -0.60
N VAL A 207 -5.73 -0.37 0.17
CA VAL A 207 -4.72 0.35 0.96
C VAL A 207 -5.07 0.25 2.43
N ARG A 208 -4.12 -0.25 3.23
CA ARG A 208 -4.27 -0.41 4.68
C ARG A 208 -3.26 0.45 5.42
N ALA A 209 -3.73 1.24 6.38
CA ALA A 209 -2.85 1.96 7.27
C ALA A 209 -2.37 1.05 8.39
N LEU A 210 -1.07 1.08 8.67
CA LEU A 210 -0.45 0.46 9.84
C LEU A 210 0.07 1.54 10.78
N ALA A 211 -0.47 1.60 11.99
CA ALA A 211 -0.06 2.53 13.03
C ALA A 211 0.18 1.77 14.34
N GLU A 212 1.36 1.98 14.96
CA GLU A 212 1.72 1.34 16.23
C GLU A 212 1.49 -0.17 16.26
N GLY A 213 1.82 -0.85 15.15
CA GLY A 213 1.68 -2.29 15.02
C GLY A 213 0.27 -2.80 14.76
N ARG A 214 -0.71 -1.92 14.59
CA ARG A 214 -2.12 -2.28 14.35
C ARG A 214 -2.58 -1.78 12.99
N LEU A 215 -3.37 -2.60 12.31
CA LEU A 215 -4.04 -2.14 11.09
C LEU A 215 -5.19 -1.21 11.47
N SER A 216 -5.20 -0.03 10.85
CA SER A 216 -6.29 0.90 10.99
C SER A 216 -7.51 0.39 10.20
N PRO A 217 -8.71 0.42 10.80
CA PRO A 217 -9.94 0.15 10.06
C PRO A 217 -10.31 1.28 9.09
N VAL A 218 -9.62 2.41 9.18
CA VAL A 218 -9.87 3.61 8.38
C VAL A 218 -8.71 3.79 7.42
N THR A 219 -8.99 4.06 6.16
CA THR A 219 -7.98 4.47 5.20
C THR A 219 -7.30 5.75 5.69
N PRO A 220 -5.98 5.95 5.44
CA PRO A 220 -5.30 7.15 5.89
C PRO A 220 -5.85 8.44 5.26
N GLU A 221 -6.60 8.34 4.20
CA GLU A 221 -7.25 9.44 3.48
C GLU A 221 -8.61 9.00 2.91
N ASN A 222 -9.50 9.94 2.65
CA ASN A 222 -10.73 9.72 1.90
C ASN A 222 -10.38 9.69 0.41
N LEU A 223 -10.62 8.58 -0.26
CA LEU A 223 -10.12 8.31 -1.61
C LEU A 223 -11.25 8.06 -2.58
N PHE A 224 -11.16 8.72 -3.74
CA PHE A 224 -12.14 8.60 -4.80
C PHE A 224 -11.45 8.47 -6.15
N ARG A 225 -11.77 7.41 -6.89
CA ARG A 225 -11.37 7.28 -8.30
C ARG A 225 -12.35 8.09 -9.15
N VAL A 226 -11.82 8.98 -9.96
CA VAL A 226 -12.61 9.93 -10.74
C VAL A 226 -12.01 10.10 -12.13
N ASP A 227 -12.81 10.69 -13.03
CA ASP A 227 -12.34 11.20 -14.31
C ASP A 227 -12.44 12.74 -14.29
N LEU A 228 -11.29 13.39 -14.35
CA LEU A 228 -11.20 14.86 -14.26
C LEU A 228 -11.57 15.50 -15.59
N PRO A 229 -12.39 16.55 -15.58
CA PRO A 229 -12.78 17.25 -16.81
C PRO A 229 -11.57 17.87 -17.52
N ALA A 230 -11.63 17.89 -18.86
CA ALA A 230 -10.55 18.41 -19.71
C ALA A 230 -10.39 19.94 -19.59
N SER A 231 -11.45 20.67 -19.27
CA SER A 231 -11.41 22.13 -19.06
C SER A 231 -11.95 22.50 -17.68
N ALA A 232 -11.31 23.48 -17.04
CA ALA A 232 -11.87 24.17 -15.88
C ALA A 232 -12.51 25.46 -16.36
N SER A 233 -13.69 25.78 -15.86
CA SER A 233 -14.39 27.02 -16.17
C SER A 233 -13.84 28.26 -15.44
N ASP A 234 -12.98 28.04 -14.42
CA ASP A 234 -12.47 29.10 -13.56
C ASP A 234 -11.08 28.70 -13.01
N GLY A 235 -10.03 28.96 -13.79
CA GLY A 235 -8.65 28.64 -13.42
C GLY A 235 -8.42 27.14 -13.22
N ASP A 236 -7.62 26.79 -12.20
CA ASP A 236 -7.27 25.39 -11.86
C ASP A 236 -8.33 24.71 -10.97
N LEU A 237 -9.44 25.37 -10.63
CA LEU A 237 -10.50 24.83 -9.78
C LEU A 237 -11.43 23.93 -10.61
N LYS A 238 -11.46 22.66 -10.29
CA LYS A 238 -12.30 21.65 -10.93
C LYS A 238 -13.35 21.11 -9.97
N HIS A 239 -14.55 20.92 -10.50
CA HIS A 239 -15.65 20.28 -9.79
C HIS A 239 -15.82 18.87 -10.31
N VAL A 240 -15.76 17.89 -9.41
CA VAL A 240 -15.72 16.48 -9.76
C VAL A 240 -16.79 15.72 -8.99
N ARG A 241 -17.64 15.01 -9.72
CA ARG A 241 -18.71 14.21 -9.09
C ARG A 241 -18.15 12.92 -8.48
N VAL A 242 -18.49 12.72 -7.20
CA VAL A 242 -18.13 11.53 -6.42
C VAL A 242 -19.40 11.01 -5.76
N GLY A 243 -19.95 9.92 -6.26
CA GLY A 243 -21.25 9.44 -5.81
C GLY A 243 -22.34 10.49 -6.02
N SER A 244 -23.00 10.91 -4.93
CA SER A 244 -24.05 11.94 -4.94
C SER A 244 -23.55 13.35 -4.61
N ILE A 245 -22.25 13.54 -4.31
CA ILE A 245 -21.65 14.85 -4.01
C ILE A 245 -20.75 15.34 -5.14
N GLU A 246 -20.45 16.62 -5.14
CA GLU A 246 -19.48 17.24 -6.01
C GLU A 246 -18.33 17.82 -5.21
N ILE A 247 -17.11 17.36 -5.48
CA ILE A 247 -15.90 17.81 -4.79
C ILE A 247 -15.16 18.82 -5.64
N ALA A 248 -14.90 20.00 -5.08
CA ALA A 248 -14.05 21.01 -5.66
C ALA A 248 -12.57 20.72 -5.34
N ALA A 249 -11.72 20.64 -6.36
CA ALA A 249 -10.28 20.39 -6.23
C ALA A 249 -9.50 21.39 -7.09
N THR A 250 -8.36 21.87 -6.59
CA THR A 250 -7.44 22.72 -7.35
C THR A 250 -6.39 21.85 -8.03
N THR A 251 -6.45 21.74 -9.38
CA THR A 251 -5.53 20.89 -10.15
C THR A 251 -5.52 21.26 -11.64
N ASP A 252 -4.35 21.14 -12.25
CA ASP A 252 -4.14 21.24 -13.71
C ASP A 252 -4.33 19.88 -14.43
N LYS A 253 -4.40 18.77 -13.67
CA LYS A 253 -4.54 17.41 -14.22
C LYS A 253 -5.89 17.20 -14.90
N THR A 254 -5.94 16.28 -15.87
CA THR A 254 -7.15 15.86 -16.62
C THR A 254 -7.18 14.34 -16.76
N GLY A 255 -8.38 13.77 -17.04
CA GLY A 255 -8.56 12.34 -17.23
C GLY A 255 -8.58 11.53 -15.93
N PRO A 256 -8.34 10.22 -16.00
CA PRO A 256 -8.40 9.33 -14.84
C PRO A 256 -7.45 9.76 -13.71
N ALA A 257 -7.98 9.93 -12.51
CA ALA A 257 -7.24 10.40 -11.34
C ALA A 257 -7.80 9.83 -10.04
N ILE A 258 -7.05 10.02 -8.95
CA ILE A 258 -7.49 9.73 -7.59
C ILE A 258 -7.53 11.05 -6.82
N LEU A 259 -8.70 11.37 -6.27
CA LEU A 259 -8.83 12.42 -5.27
C LEU A 259 -8.60 11.83 -3.90
N ALA A 260 -7.77 12.49 -3.09
CA ALA A 260 -7.51 12.11 -1.71
C ALA A 260 -7.71 13.32 -0.79
N VAL A 261 -8.54 13.16 0.23
CA VAL A 261 -8.79 14.19 1.24
C VAL A 261 -8.31 13.68 2.60
N PRO A 262 -7.24 14.28 3.16
CA PRO A 262 -6.76 13.88 4.48
C PRO A 262 -7.84 14.07 5.53
N PRO A 263 -8.12 13.08 6.40
CA PRO A 263 -9.10 13.22 7.47
C PRO A 263 -8.82 14.37 8.44
N THR A 264 -7.54 14.75 8.58
CA THR A 264 -7.09 15.88 9.41
C THR A 264 -7.40 17.25 8.83
N ASP A 265 -7.65 17.31 7.51
CA ASP A 265 -7.91 18.57 6.80
C ASP A 265 -9.43 18.84 6.66
N ILE A 266 -10.24 17.94 7.22
CA ILE A 266 -11.71 18.08 7.27
C ILE A 266 -12.11 18.71 8.60
N PHE A 267 -12.69 19.89 8.53
CA PHE A 267 -13.33 20.55 9.68
C PHE A 267 -14.69 19.92 9.93
N VAL A 268 -14.98 19.69 11.21
CA VAL A 268 -16.25 19.12 11.67
C VAL A 268 -17.02 20.19 12.44
N SER A 269 -18.29 20.40 12.09
CA SER A 269 -19.17 21.36 12.76
C SER A 269 -20.60 20.84 12.81
N ARG A 270 -21.46 21.51 13.59
CA ARG A 270 -22.92 21.21 13.62
C ARG A 270 -23.68 21.88 12.50
N GLU A 271 -23.22 23.07 12.11
CA GLU A 271 -23.82 23.89 11.08
C GLU A 271 -22.76 24.35 10.08
N PRO A 272 -23.13 24.68 8.84
CA PRO A 272 -22.21 25.22 7.85
C PRO A 272 -21.55 26.51 8.38
N LEU A 273 -20.22 26.57 8.31
CA LEU A 273 -19.44 27.73 8.75
C LEU A 273 -19.13 28.64 7.53
N ALA A 274 -19.29 29.95 7.71
CA ALA A 274 -18.80 30.93 6.76
C ALA A 274 -17.26 30.88 6.73
N SER A 275 -16.69 30.31 5.68
CA SER A 275 -15.25 30.06 5.58
C SER A 275 -14.79 30.04 4.11
N SER A 276 -13.48 29.89 3.89
CA SER A 276 -12.88 29.69 2.57
C SER A 276 -13.00 28.25 2.06
N ALA A 277 -13.65 27.33 2.78
CA ALA A 277 -13.93 26.00 2.33
C ALA A 277 -14.90 26.00 1.15
N ARG A 278 -14.51 25.38 0.05
CA ARG A 278 -15.39 25.20 -1.12
C ARG A 278 -16.19 23.89 -1.06
N ASN A 279 -15.71 22.95 -0.26
CA ASN A 279 -16.37 21.67 -0.01
C ASN A 279 -17.08 21.76 1.34
N VAL A 280 -18.40 21.75 1.34
CA VAL A 280 -19.24 21.79 2.54
C VAL A 280 -20.37 20.80 2.35
N PHE A 281 -20.37 19.74 3.17
CA PHE A 281 -21.30 18.63 3.05
C PHE A 281 -22.01 18.36 4.36
N MET A 282 -23.32 18.33 4.33
CA MET A 282 -24.17 17.94 5.47
C MET A 282 -24.46 16.46 5.40
N GLY A 283 -24.39 15.78 6.53
CA GLY A 283 -24.65 14.35 6.60
C GLY A 283 -24.96 13.86 8.01
N ARG A 284 -24.81 12.56 8.19
CA ARG A 284 -25.02 11.92 9.49
C ARG A 284 -23.81 11.08 9.86
N VAL A 285 -23.44 11.14 11.14
CA VAL A 285 -22.39 10.28 11.69
C VAL A 285 -22.84 8.82 11.61
N THR A 286 -22.04 7.99 10.96
CA THR A 286 -22.27 6.54 10.88
C THR A 286 -21.49 5.80 11.94
N ARG A 287 -20.28 6.28 12.29
CA ARG A 287 -19.41 5.62 13.25
C ARG A 287 -18.43 6.61 13.92
N LEU A 288 -18.16 6.37 15.20
CA LEU A 288 -17.07 6.99 15.95
C LEU A 288 -16.05 5.92 16.36
N THR A 289 -14.78 6.14 16.07
CA THR A 289 -13.73 5.18 16.40
C THR A 289 -12.59 5.88 17.12
N HIS A 290 -12.27 5.44 18.33
CA HIS A 290 -11.12 5.91 19.10
C HIS A 290 -9.87 5.16 18.64
N HIS A 291 -8.93 5.82 18.01
CA HIS A 291 -7.77 5.20 17.38
C HIS A 291 -6.47 5.43 18.15
N ARG A 292 -6.35 6.60 18.77
CA ARG A 292 -5.24 7.00 19.66
C ARG A 292 -5.82 7.73 20.86
N PRO A 293 -5.14 7.72 22.02
CA PRO A 293 -5.54 8.61 23.10
C PRO A 293 -5.64 10.06 22.59
N GLY A 294 -6.79 10.68 22.80
CA GLY A 294 -7.08 12.06 22.42
C GLY A 294 -7.54 12.29 20.98
N ALA A 295 -7.69 11.27 20.12
CA ALA A 295 -8.18 11.42 18.75
C ALA A 295 -9.36 10.49 18.44
N VAL A 296 -10.42 11.06 17.84
CA VAL A 296 -11.63 10.36 17.39
C VAL A 296 -11.75 10.48 15.88
N HIS A 297 -11.89 9.35 15.21
CA HIS A 297 -12.28 9.28 13.81
C HIS A 297 -13.80 9.33 13.72
N VAL A 298 -14.31 10.34 13.06
CA VAL A 298 -15.72 10.57 12.80
C VAL A 298 -15.99 10.12 11.37
N THR A 299 -16.68 9.01 11.21
CA THR A 299 -17.16 8.56 9.89
C THR A 299 -18.58 9.07 9.71
N ALA A 300 -18.87 9.70 8.59
CA ALA A 300 -20.19 10.20 8.26
C ALA A 300 -20.58 9.89 6.81
N ASP A 301 -21.86 9.65 6.60
CA ASP A 301 -22.46 9.61 5.26
C ASP A 301 -22.91 11.03 4.92
N VAL A 302 -22.26 11.62 3.95
CA VAL A 302 -22.59 12.94 3.37
C VAL A 302 -23.04 12.82 1.92
N GLY A 303 -23.49 11.63 1.51
CA GLY A 303 -23.76 11.24 0.12
C GLY A 303 -22.66 10.33 -0.45
N VAL A 304 -21.55 10.27 0.25
CA VAL A 304 -20.49 9.27 0.24
C VAL A 304 -19.95 9.16 1.66
N GLU A 305 -19.32 8.04 1.99
CA GLU A 305 -18.68 7.90 3.29
C GLU A 305 -17.39 8.73 3.33
N LEU A 306 -17.32 9.69 4.26
CA LEU A 306 -16.12 10.47 4.60
C LEU A 306 -15.71 10.24 6.04
N VAL A 307 -14.40 10.35 6.28
CA VAL A 307 -13.80 10.25 7.61
C VAL A 307 -13.09 11.56 7.93
N ALA A 308 -13.37 12.11 9.09
CA ALA A 308 -12.63 13.23 9.67
C ALA A 308 -11.96 12.83 10.99
N VAL A 309 -10.90 13.52 11.39
CA VAL A 309 -10.23 13.33 12.67
C VAL A 309 -10.41 14.56 13.53
N VAL A 310 -10.95 14.37 14.74
CA VAL A 310 -11.11 15.42 15.75
C VAL A 310 -10.53 14.98 17.08
N THR A 311 -10.33 15.92 18.02
CA THR A 311 -9.98 15.59 19.40
C THR A 311 -11.18 14.99 20.14
N GLU A 312 -10.93 14.21 21.20
CA GLU A 312 -12.02 13.71 22.06
C GLU A 312 -12.81 14.85 22.70
N GLU A 313 -12.14 15.95 23.02
CA GLU A 313 -12.78 17.17 23.55
C GLU A 313 -13.72 17.77 22.51
N ALA A 314 -13.24 18.00 21.27
CA ALA A 314 -14.07 18.52 20.19
C ALA A 314 -15.26 17.60 19.87
N ALA A 315 -15.07 16.28 19.90
CA ALA A 315 -16.18 15.34 19.68
C ALA A 315 -17.26 15.45 20.75
N ARG A 316 -16.88 15.66 22.01
CA ARG A 316 -17.80 15.91 23.15
C ARG A 316 -18.50 17.26 23.03
N ASP A 317 -17.76 18.33 22.77
CA ASP A 317 -18.30 19.69 22.65
C ASP A 317 -19.30 19.82 21.49
N LEU A 318 -19.00 19.16 20.39
CA LEU A 318 -19.91 19.05 19.26
C LEU A 318 -21.05 18.05 19.48
N GLY A 319 -21.03 17.28 20.57
CA GLY A 319 -22.05 16.28 20.89
C GLY A 319 -22.22 15.24 19.78
N LEU A 320 -21.09 14.80 19.18
CA LEU A 320 -21.14 13.84 18.09
C LEU A 320 -21.59 12.47 18.59
N THR A 321 -22.61 11.93 17.95
CA THR A 321 -23.15 10.59 18.24
C THR A 321 -23.51 9.89 16.95
N PRO A 322 -23.41 8.55 16.88
CA PRO A 322 -23.90 7.80 15.71
C PRO A 322 -25.38 8.14 15.42
N GLY A 323 -25.69 8.40 14.15
CA GLY A 323 -27.00 8.88 13.68
C GLY A 323 -27.22 10.38 13.79
N GLY A 324 -26.40 11.11 14.55
CA GLY A 324 -26.47 12.56 14.70
C GLY A 324 -26.08 13.33 13.43
N PRO A 325 -26.58 14.59 13.27
CA PRO A 325 -26.22 15.44 12.15
C PRO A 325 -24.79 15.94 12.30
N VAL A 326 -24.11 16.14 11.16
CA VAL A 326 -22.75 16.68 11.10
C VAL A 326 -22.54 17.41 9.78
N VAL A 327 -21.67 18.40 9.79
CA VAL A 327 -21.18 19.09 8.60
C VAL A 327 -19.68 18.89 8.49
N PHE A 328 -19.24 18.39 7.35
CA PHE A 328 -17.84 18.30 6.97
C PHE A 328 -17.49 19.38 5.98
N SER A 329 -16.42 20.11 6.25
CA SER A 329 -15.95 21.20 5.38
C SER A 329 -14.43 21.12 5.18
N PHE A 330 -13.99 21.33 3.94
CA PHE A 330 -12.56 21.38 3.60
C PHE A 330 -12.28 22.26 2.38
N LYS A 331 -11.06 22.76 2.30
CA LYS A 331 -10.64 23.62 1.17
C LYS A 331 -10.44 22.79 -0.10
N ALA A 332 -10.66 23.40 -1.28
CA ALA A 332 -10.30 22.76 -2.55
C ALA A 332 -8.80 22.46 -2.65
N SER A 333 -7.94 23.28 -2.04
CA SER A 333 -6.49 23.07 -1.95
C SER A 333 -6.06 21.95 -1.01
N ALA A 334 -6.94 21.44 -0.14
CA ALA A 334 -6.70 20.28 0.71
C ALA A 334 -6.90 18.96 -0.07
N VAL A 335 -7.59 19.01 -1.21
CA VAL A 335 -7.79 17.85 -2.07
C VAL A 335 -6.51 17.57 -2.86
N ARG A 336 -5.88 16.46 -2.57
CA ARG A 336 -4.70 15.98 -3.32
C ARG A 336 -5.19 15.22 -4.55
N VAL A 337 -4.55 15.46 -5.69
CA VAL A 337 -4.93 14.85 -6.97
C VAL A 337 -3.74 14.05 -7.50
N PHE A 338 -3.91 12.75 -7.69
CA PHE A 338 -2.88 11.83 -8.12
C PHE A 338 -3.15 11.28 -9.51
#